data_0237feda1c29ce80fe249af6947246d3
#
_entry.id   0237feda1c29ce80fe249af6947246d3
#
_cell.length_a   1.000
_cell.length_b   1.000
_cell.length_c   1.000
_cell.angle_alpha   90.00
_cell.angle_beta   90.00
_cell.angle_gamma   90.00
#
_symmetry.space_group_name_H-M   'P 1'
#
loop_
_entity.id
_entity.type
_entity.pdbx_description
1 polymer ?
#
loop_
_entity_poly.entity_id
_entity_poly.type
_entity_poly.pdbx_seq_one_letter_code
_entity_poly.pdbx_strand_id
1 'polypeptide(L)'
;PDVVAPGTDIVSAKSSLAPLHNFWGPYPSNSFYVFMGGTSMAAPLVSGCAALVREYYVKERKHQPSAALLKATLINGTRWLTAPDAVADHPYSPNYHQGFGCIYMPWTIPNPAEPTLKLEFQDTWKQKRLQFTRSGQRFRFQFSISGGAWLRICLAWTDLPARALQNNLNLFLQHLTSGKKWIGNENLPMGLKIPDPDNNVEVVRLENPPAGNYLIQISATNLLKGPQDFALVVTGALTSPLAVVSER
;
A
#
# COMPACT_ATOMS: atom_id res chain seq x y z
N PRO A 1 -4.35 -6.48 10.87
CA PRO A 1 -3.04 -6.09 10.32
C PRO A 1 -3.21 -5.22 9.08
N ASP A 2 -2.17 -4.43 8.70
CA ASP A 2 -2.16 -3.77 7.38
C ASP A 2 -1.76 -4.76 6.28
N VAL A 3 -0.78 -5.63 6.58
CA VAL A 3 -0.25 -6.64 5.65
C VAL A 3 0.15 -7.90 6.41
N VAL A 4 0.35 -8.99 5.68
CA VAL A 4 0.93 -10.22 6.19
C VAL A 4 2.21 -10.59 5.44
N ALA A 5 3.04 -11.41 6.08
CA ALA A 5 4.24 -12.00 5.53
C ALA A 5 4.47 -13.39 6.12
N PRO A 6 5.34 -14.24 5.53
CA PRO A 6 5.66 -15.53 6.09
C PRO A 6 6.13 -15.42 7.55
N GLY A 7 5.53 -16.24 8.42
CA GLY A 7 5.82 -16.23 9.84
C GLY A 7 5.97 -17.63 10.43
N THR A 8 6.02 -18.68 9.60
CA THR A 8 6.14 -20.08 9.98
C THR A 8 7.40 -20.66 9.40
N ASP A 9 8.11 -21.48 10.17
CA ASP A 9 9.39 -22.14 9.79
C ASP A 9 10.46 -21.16 9.29
N ILE A 10 10.53 -19.99 9.92
CA ILE A 10 11.51 -18.98 9.57
C ILE A 10 12.87 -19.31 10.20
N VAL A 11 13.89 -19.43 9.35
CA VAL A 11 15.27 -19.66 9.78
C VAL A 11 15.92 -18.34 10.18
N SER A 12 16.48 -18.28 11.39
CA SER A 12 17.24 -17.12 11.86
C SER A 12 18.37 -17.53 12.81
N ALA A 13 19.24 -16.57 13.10
CA ALA A 13 20.37 -16.79 14.01
C ALA A 13 19.92 -17.11 15.42
N LYS A 14 20.56 -18.09 16.03
CA LYS A 14 20.36 -18.52 17.41
C LYS A 14 21.44 -17.89 18.30
N SER A 15 21.04 -17.32 19.43
CA SER A 15 21.99 -16.95 20.47
C SER A 15 22.67 -18.21 21.05
N SER A 16 23.98 -18.16 21.26
CA SER A 16 24.73 -19.24 21.92
C SER A 16 24.25 -19.51 23.35
N LEU A 17 23.62 -18.53 24.00
CA LEU A 17 23.12 -18.62 25.37
C LEU A 17 21.66 -19.11 25.42
N ALA A 18 20.94 -19.18 24.31
CA ALA A 18 19.54 -19.60 24.29
C ALA A 18 19.44 -21.13 24.23
N PRO A 19 18.65 -21.77 25.14
CA PRO A 19 18.43 -23.20 25.11
C PRO A 19 17.56 -23.61 23.90
N LEU A 20 17.83 -24.80 23.34
CA LEU A 20 17.18 -25.28 22.11
C LEU A 20 15.65 -25.46 22.26
N HIS A 21 15.15 -25.77 23.46
CA HIS A 21 13.71 -25.99 23.67
C HIS A 21 12.85 -24.72 23.48
N ASN A 22 13.48 -23.55 23.39
CA ASN A 22 12.78 -22.30 23.09
C ASN A 22 12.46 -22.10 21.60
N PHE A 23 12.91 -23.04 20.74
CA PHE A 23 12.78 -22.95 19.29
C PHE A 23 12.01 -24.15 18.72
N TRP A 24 11.58 -24.04 17.47
CA TRP A 24 10.86 -25.11 16.77
C TRP A 24 11.77 -26.23 16.27
N GLY A 25 13.06 -26.03 16.31
CA GLY A 25 14.09 -26.99 15.97
C GLY A 25 15.37 -26.36 15.45
N PRO A 26 16.49 -27.11 15.48
CA PRO A 26 17.75 -26.66 14.93
C PRO A 26 17.72 -26.68 13.40
N TYR A 27 18.46 -25.77 12.77
CA TYR A 27 18.70 -25.83 11.33
C TYR A 27 19.71 -26.97 11.04
N PRO A 28 19.37 -27.92 10.16
CA PRO A 28 20.13 -29.20 10.04
C PRO A 28 21.63 -29.05 9.71
N SER A 29 21.99 -28.05 8.94
CA SER A 29 23.38 -27.87 8.46
C SER A 29 24.19 -26.85 9.25
N ASN A 30 23.60 -26.16 10.25
CA ASN A 30 24.30 -25.15 11.01
C ASN A 30 23.64 -24.88 12.37
N SER A 31 24.35 -25.22 13.47
CA SER A 31 23.87 -25.07 14.84
C SER A 31 23.70 -23.61 15.32
N PHE A 32 24.21 -22.64 14.57
CA PHE A 32 24.00 -21.22 14.85
C PHE A 32 22.65 -20.68 14.34
N TYR A 33 21.84 -21.53 13.69
CA TYR A 33 20.54 -21.19 13.18
C TYR A 33 19.47 -22.14 13.71
N VAL A 34 18.26 -21.62 13.82
CA VAL A 34 17.07 -22.35 14.28
C VAL A 34 15.83 -21.96 13.47
N PHE A 35 14.85 -22.86 13.48
CA PHE A 35 13.50 -22.54 13.02
C PHE A 35 12.68 -21.91 14.13
N MET A 36 11.88 -20.91 13.78
CA MET A 36 10.92 -20.32 14.68
C MET A 36 9.73 -19.74 13.90
N GLY A 37 8.59 -19.59 14.57
CA GLY A 37 7.39 -19.02 13.97
C GLY A 37 6.68 -18.03 14.88
N GLY A 38 5.89 -17.18 14.23
CA GLY A 38 5.09 -16.15 14.86
C GLY A 38 5.12 -14.84 14.09
N THR A 39 4.29 -13.89 14.49
CA THR A 39 4.27 -12.53 13.93
C THR A 39 5.59 -11.79 14.15
N SER A 40 6.35 -12.17 15.20
CA SER A 40 7.71 -11.66 15.45
C SER A 40 8.73 -12.05 14.38
N MET A 41 8.44 -13.07 13.56
CA MET A 41 9.26 -13.49 12.41
C MET A 41 8.74 -12.86 11.12
N ALA A 42 7.44 -12.64 10.99
CA ALA A 42 6.85 -11.95 9.85
C ALA A 42 7.21 -10.45 9.82
N ALA A 43 7.18 -9.78 10.96
CA ALA A 43 7.44 -8.33 11.05
C ALA A 43 8.83 -7.92 10.53
N PRO A 44 9.96 -8.58 10.87
CA PRO A 44 11.28 -8.21 10.33
C PRO A 44 11.40 -8.49 8.83
N LEU A 45 10.68 -9.47 8.27
CA LEU A 45 10.64 -9.64 6.81
C LEU A 45 9.99 -8.43 6.13
N VAL A 46 8.90 -7.91 6.69
CA VAL A 46 8.26 -6.66 6.21
C VAL A 46 9.21 -5.48 6.39
N SER A 47 9.95 -5.41 7.50
CA SER A 47 10.95 -4.36 7.73
C SER A 47 12.07 -4.39 6.69
N GLY A 48 12.53 -5.60 6.32
CA GLY A 48 13.49 -5.80 5.24
C GLY A 48 12.94 -5.32 3.88
N CYS A 49 11.69 -5.65 3.57
CA CYS A 49 11.01 -5.14 2.38
C CYS A 49 10.90 -3.61 2.39
N ALA A 50 10.59 -3.01 3.54
CA ALA A 50 10.53 -1.55 3.69
C ALA A 50 11.89 -0.90 3.46
N ALA A 51 12.99 -1.53 3.92
CA ALA A 51 14.35 -1.06 3.66
C ALA A 51 14.68 -1.06 2.16
N LEU A 52 14.31 -2.12 1.42
CA LEU A 52 14.48 -2.21 -0.04
C LEU A 52 13.65 -1.15 -0.78
N VAL A 53 12.39 -0.94 -0.37
CA VAL A 53 11.54 0.13 -0.93
C VAL A 53 12.16 1.50 -0.67
N ARG A 54 12.68 1.74 0.55
CA ARG A 54 13.38 2.99 0.87
C ARG A 54 14.63 3.17 0.01
N GLU A 55 15.42 2.11 -0.17
CA GLU A 55 16.60 2.13 -1.03
C GLU A 55 16.24 2.50 -2.47
N TYR A 56 15.18 1.90 -3.03
CA TYR A 56 14.66 2.23 -4.36
C TYR A 56 14.34 3.72 -4.48
N TYR A 57 13.59 4.30 -3.55
CA TYR A 57 13.27 5.73 -3.61
C TYR A 57 14.52 6.61 -3.52
N VAL A 58 15.44 6.28 -2.61
CA VAL A 58 16.66 7.08 -2.41
C VAL A 58 17.62 6.96 -3.60
N LYS A 59 17.87 5.74 -4.06
CA LYS A 59 18.87 5.49 -5.12
C LYS A 59 18.34 5.74 -6.52
N GLU A 60 17.13 5.24 -6.84
CA GLU A 60 16.61 5.31 -8.21
C GLU A 60 15.76 6.56 -8.45
N ARG A 61 14.96 6.95 -7.46
CA ARG A 61 14.04 8.09 -7.62
C ARG A 61 14.60 9.40 -7.03
N LYS A 62 15.79 9.40 -6.40
CA LYS A 62 16.45 10.55 -5.74
C LYS A 62 15.52 11.28 -4.77
N HIS A 63 14.67 10.50 -4.07
CA HIS A 63 13.64 10.98 -3.15
C HIS A 63 13.81 10.37 -1.76
N GLN A 64 13.70 11.18 -0.72
CA GLN A 64 13.65 10.72 0.68
C GLN A 64 12.18 10.42 1.03
N PRO A 65 11.78 9.15 1.10
CA PRO A 65 10.37 8.81 1.27
C PRO A 65 9.87 9.11 2.69
N SER A 66 8.62 9.58 2.79
CA SER A 66 7.90 9.63 4.05
C SER A 66 7.49 8.22 4.53
N ALA A 67 7.11 8.08 5.80
CA ALA A 67 6.55 6.84 6.31
C ALA A 67 5.26 6.44 5.57
N ALA A 68 4.43 7.43 5.22
CA ALA A 68 3.22 7.21 4.44
C ALA A 68 3.54 6.67 3.04
N LEU A 69 4.61 7.16 2.37
CA LEU A 69 5.02 6.65 1.06
C LEU A 69 5.52 5.20 1.14
N LEU A 70 6.30 4.85 2.16
CA LEU A 70 6.75 3.47 2.37
C LEU A 70 5.55 2.54 2.61
N LYS A 71 4.60 2.95 3.48
CA LYS A 71 3.37 2.22 3.76
C LYS A 71 2.53 2.03 2.49
N ALA A 72 2.27 3.12 1.75
CA ALA A 72 1.49 3.06 0.52
C ALA A 72 2.12 2.13 -0.53
N THR A 73 3.45 2.17 -0.68
CA THR A 73 4.16 1.34 -1.67
C THR A 73 4.10 -0.15 -1.31
N LEU A 74 4.32 -0.49 -0.05
CA LEU A 74 4.24 -1.88 0.42
C LEU A 74 2.83 -2.44 0.24
N ILE A 75 1.80 -1.70 0.66
CA ILE A 75 0.40 -2.12 0.53
C ILE A 75 -0.02 -2.22 -0.94
N ASN A 76 0.40 -1.28 -1.79
CA ASN A 76 0.10 -1.30 -3.21
C ASN A 76 0.59 -2.57 -3.90
N GLY A 77 1.74 -3.11 -3.47
CA GLY A 77 2.37 -4.30 -4.02
C GLY A 77 1.91 -5.62 -3.39
N THR A 78 0.93 -5.65 -2.51
CA THR A 78 0.48 -6.90 -1.89
C THR A 78 -0.30 -7.79 -2.84
N ARG A 79 -0.19 -9.11 -2.60
CA ARG A 79 -0.97 -10.16 -3.24
C ARG A 79 -2.07 -10.62 -2.29
N TRP A 80 -3.30 -10.63 -2.75
CA TRP A 80 -4.43 -11.16 -2.00
C TRP A 80 -4.31 -12.68 -1.83
N LEU A 81 -4.50 -13.18 -0.62
CA LEU A 81 -4.53 -14.60 -0.32
C LEU A 81 -5.97 -15.09 -0.35
N THR A 82 -6.20 -16.24 -1.00
CA THR A 82 -7.54 -16.82 -1.21
C THR A 82 -7.77 -18.11 -0.42
N ALA A 83 -6.81 -18.53 0.41
CA ALA A 83 -7.00 -19.69 1.28
C ALA A 83 -8.17 -19.44 2.25
N PRO A 84 -8.94 -20.50 2.63
CA PRO A 84 -10.13 -20.35 3.46
C PRO A 84 -9.91 -19.53 4.73
N ASP A 85 -8.79 -19.76 5.43
CA ASP A 85 -8.46 -19.04 6.67
C ASP A 85 -8.15 -17.57 6.42
N ALA A 86 -7.62 -17.23 5.25
CA ALA A 86 -7.27 -15.85 4.91
C ALA A 86 -8.50 -14.99 4.55
N VAL A 87 -9.61 -15.63 4.20
CA VAL A 87 -10.87 -14.99 3.78
C VAL A 87 -12.06 -15.38 4.66
N ALA A 88 -11.78 -15.88 5.87
CA ALA A 88 -12.81 -16.44 6.76
C ALA A 88 -13.85 -15.39 7.21
N ASP A 89 -13.48 -14.13 7.34
CA ASP A 89 -14.41 -13.02 7.64
C ASP A 89 -15.16 -12.56 6.40
N HIS A 90 -14.44 -12.28 5.31
CA HIS A 90 -14.98 -11.97 3.99
C HIS A 90 -13.88 -12.02 2.90
N PRO A 91 -14.26 -12.23 1.61
CA PRO A 91 -13.30 -12.42 0.52
C PRO A 91 -12.70 -11.11 -0.03
N TYR A 92 -13.03 -9.96 0.52
CA TYR A 92 -12.66 -8.65 -0.01
C TYR A 92 -11.50 -8.02 0.78
N SER A 93 -10.71 -7.19 0.10
CA SER A 93 -9.61 -6.41 0.69
C SER A 93 -10.09 -5.01 1.09
N PRO A 94 -9.73 -4.50 2.27
CA PRO A 94 -9.02 -5.20 3.36
C PRO A 94 -9.92 -6.10 4.19
N ASN A 95 -9.33 -7.09 4.90
CA ASN A 95 -10.03 -7.89 5.91
C ASN A 95 -9.21 -8.03 7.20
N TYR A 96 -9.81 -8.57 8.26
CA TYR A 96 -9.17 -8.69 9.58
C TYR A 96 -8.06 -9.74 9.64
N HIS A 97 -8.04 -10.74 8.75
CA HIS A 97 -7.06 -11.83 8.74
C HIS A 97 -5.76 -11.45 8.04
N GLN A 98 -5.84 -10.75 6.91
CA GLN A 98 -4.66 -10.43 6.09
C GLN A 98 -4.49 -8.94 5.76
N GLY A 99 -5.39 -8.07 6.24
CA GLY A 99 -5.38 -6.65 5.87
C GLY A 99 -5.51 -6.47 4.36
N PHE A 100 -4.52 -5.83 3.75
CA PHE A 100 -4.47 -5.64 2.29
C PHE A 100 -3.80 -6.79 1.53
N GLY A 101 -3.35 -7.84 2.23
CA GLY A 101 -2.75 -9.04 1.66
C GLY A 101 -1.28 -9.23 2.02
N CYS A 102 -0.67 -10.25 1.41
CA CYS A 102 0.74 -10.61 1.61
C CYS A 102 1.65 -9.75 0.73
N ILE A 103 2.74 -9.22 1.32
CA ILE A 103 3.74 -8.45 0.57
C ILE A 103 4.34 -9.31 -0.56
N TYR A 104 4.38 -8.74 -1.76
CA TYR A 104 4.98 -9.36 -2.93
C TYR A 104 5.87 -8.36 -3.68
N MET A 105 7.18 -8.42 -3.40
CA MET A 105 8.16 -7.44 -3.87
C MET A 105 8.17 -7.20 -5.38
N PRO A 106 7.95 -8.23 -6.26
CA PRO A 106 7.87 -8.00 -7.71
C PRO A 106 6.75 -7.04 -8.15
N TRP A 107 5.71 -6.85 -7.32
CA TRP A 107 4.64 -5.89 -7.58
C TRP A 107 4.78 -4.60 -6.77
N THR A 108 5.73 -4.56 -5.83
CA THR A 108 5.92 -3.43 -4.91
C THR A 108 6.78 -2.33 -5.55
N ILE A 109 7.89 -2.71 -6.16
CA ILE A 109 8.79 -1.79 -6.87
C ILE A 109 9.10 -2.34 -8.26
N PRO A 110 9.36 -1.46 -9.27
CA PRO A 110 9.72 -1.90 -10.61
C PRO A 110 10.90 -2.86 -10.59
N ASN A 111 10.75 -3.96 -11.32
CA ASN A 111 11.78 -4.97 -11.50
C ASN A 111 12.29 -4.89 -12.93
N PRO A 112 13.62 -4.88 -13.18
CA PRO A 112 14.18 -4.95 -14.53
C PRO A 112 13.68 -6.15 -15.38
N ALA A 113 13.27 -7.25 -14.72
CA ALA A 113 12.69 -8.42 -15.38
C ALA A 113 11.22 -8.20 -15.84
N GLU A 114 10.53 -7.17 -15.34
CA GLU A 114 9.16 -6.82 -15.71
C GLU A 114 9.09 -5.34 -16.15
N PRO A 115 9.65 -4.99 -17.31
CA PRO A 115 9.80 -3.59 -17.72
C PRO A 115 8.48 -2.86 -17.99
N THR A 116 7.36 -3.59 -18.07
CA THR A 116 6.02 -3.00 -18.27
C THR A 116 5.43 -2.41 -16.99
N LEU A 117 5.89 -2.85 -15.82
CA LEU A 117 5.46 -2.28 -14.55
C LEU A 117 6.19 -0.97 -14.29
N LYS A 118 5.46 0.13 -14.30
CA LYS A 118 5.96 1.45 -13.91
C LYS A 118 5.35 1.86 -12.59
N LEU A 119 6.10 2.66 -11.82
CA LEU A 119 5.66 3.24 -10.56
C LEU A 119 5.78 4.76 -10.63
N GLU A 120 4.65 5.43 -10.39
CA GLU A 120 4.56 6.86 -10.16
C GLU A 120 4.05 7.14 -8.75
N PHE A 121 4.46 8.26 -8.17
CA PHE A 121 4.07 8.61 -6.81
C PHE A 121 3.96 10.11 -6.58
N GLN A 122 3.21 10.46 -5.55
CA GLN A 122 3.19 11.78 -4.94
C GLN A 122 3.41 11.60 -3.42
N ASP A 123 4.41 12.30 -2.88
CA ASP A 123 4.73 12.33 -1.44
C ASP A 123 4.69 13.78 -0.97
N THR A 124 3.69 14.15 -0.17
CA THR A 124 3.39 15.54 0.11
C THR A 124 3.92 16.06 1.44
N TRP A 125 4.60 15.22 2.24
CA TRP A 125 5.02 15.61 3.59
C TRP A 125 5.93 16.85 3.67
N LYS A 126 6.66 17.16 2.59
CA LYS A 126 7.46 18.40 2.43
C LYS A 126 6.89 19.38 1.39
N GLN A 127 5.71 19.08 0.82
CA GLN A 127 5.11 19.85 -0.26
C GLN A 127 3.87 20.60 0.24
N LYS A 128 4.08 21.71 0.96
CA LYS A 128 3.01 22.50 1.59
C LYS A 128 1.80 22.82 0.68
N ARG A 129 2.02 22.97 -0.62
CA ARG A 129 0.94 23.27 -1.60
C ARG A 129 -0.02 22.10 -1.80
N LEU A 130 0.39 20.86 -1.51
CA LEU A 130 -0.39 19.64 -1.68
C LEU A 130 -0.82 19.03 -0.33
N GLN A 131 -0.71 19.78 0.76
CA GLN A 131 -1.21 19.35 2.06
C GLN A 131 -2.63 19.85 2.27
N PHE A 132 -3.48 19.01 2.84
CA PHE A 132 -4.83 19.39 3.21
C PHE A 132 -4.83 20.31 4.43
N THR A 133 -5.51 21.43 4.33
CA THR A 133 -5.61 22.44 5.40
C THR A 133 -7.04 22.62 5.93
N ARG A 134 -8.04 22.06 5.24
CA ARG A 134 -9.46 22.14 5.63
C ARG A 134 -10.28 20.99 5.08
N SER A 135 -11.36 20.64 5.76
CA SER A 135 -12.36 19.70 5.25
C SER A 135 -12.97 20.22 3.93
N GLY A 136 -13.33 19.29 3.04
CA GLY A 136 -13.87 19.57 1.71
C GLY A 136 -12.84 19.92 0.65
N GLN A 137 -11.56 20.12 1.00
CA GLN A 137 -10.50 20.37 0.04
C GLN A 137 -10.24 19.11 -0.82
N ARG A 138 -9.82 19.33 -2.08
CA ARG A 138 -9.59 18.24 -3.04
C ARG A 138 -8.30 18.48 -3.81
N PHE A 139 -7.54 17.40 -4.05
CA PHE A 139 -6.44 17.38 -4.99
C PHE A 139 -6.73 16.39 -6.11
N ARG A 140 -6.33 16.73 -7.34
CA ARG A 140 -6.55 15.92 -8.52
C ARG A 140 -5.25 15.63 -9.23
N PHE A 141 -5.12 14.39 -9.70
CA PHE A 141 -3.96 13.90 -10.44
C PHE A 141 -4.45 13.19 -11.70
N GLN A 142 -3.73 13.34 -12.78
CA GLN A 142 -4.03 12.67 -14.04
C GLN A 142 -2.85 11.86 -14.51
N PHE A 143 -3.13 10.72 -15.11
CA PHE A 143 -2.16 9.84 -15.75
C PHE A 143 -2.84 9.03 -16.84
N SER A 144 -2.03 8.31 -17.64
CA SER A 144 -2.52 7.46 -18.74
C SER A 144 -1.90 6.06 -18.64
N ILE A 145 -2.62 5.06 -19.12
CA ILE A 145 -2.16 3.68 -19.23
C ILE A 145 -2.40 3.11 -20.62
N SER A 146 -1.59 2.13 -21.01
CA SER A 146 -1.80 1.38 -22.26
C SER A 146 -2.89 0.31 -22.16
N GLY A 147 -3.42 0.04 -20.96
CA GLY A 147 -4.37 -1.03 -20.72
C GLY A 147 -3.73 -2.42 -20.60
N GLY A 148 -4.54 -3.44 -20.41
CA GLY A 148 -4.15 -4.85 -20.48
C GLY A 148 -3.41 -5.43 -19.26
N ALA A 149 -2.75 -4.62 -18.45
CA ALA A 149 -2.10 -5.03 -17.21
C ALA A 149 -2.94 -4.64 -15.98
N TRP A 150 -2.39 -4.93 -14.81
CA TRP A 150 -2.95 -4.43 -13.55
C TRP A 150 -2.79 -2.92 -13.43
N LEU A 151 -3.78 -2.25 -12.89
CA LEU A 151 -3.65 -0.91 -12.35
C LEU A 151 -3.89 -0.98 -10.85
N ARG A 152 -2.93 -0.48 -10.06
CA ARG A 152 -3.01 -0.43 -8.61
C ARG A 152 -2.70 0.97 -8.14
N ILE A 153 -3.51 1.45 -7.23
CA ILE A 153 -3.40 2.77 -6.64
C ILE A 153 -3.57 2.63 -5.14
N CYS A 154 -2.65 3.21 -4.38
CA CYS A 154 -2.73 3.25 -2.92
C CYS A 154 -2.51 4.68 -2.43
N LEU A 155 -3.45 5.17 -1.65
CA LEU A 155 -3.36 6.37 -0.85
C LEU A 155 -3.09 5.96 0.60
N ALA A 156 -2.11 6.60 1.25
CA ALA A 156 -1.90 6.44 2.69
C ALA A 156 -1.49 7.78 3.32
N TRP A 157 -1.80 7.93 4.59
CA TRP A 157 -1.38 9.09 5.38
C TRP A 157 -1.07 8.70 6.82
N THR A 158 -0.26 9.53 7.49
CA THR A 158 -0.02 9.39 8.93
C THR A 158 -1.05 10.22 9.65
N ASP A 159 -2.02 9.56 10.25
CA ASP A 159 -3.07 10.23 11.01
C ASP A 159 -2.61 10.59 12.43
N LEU A 160 -3.35 11.45 13.09
CA LEU A 160 -3.12 11.81 14.48
C LEU A 160 -3.41 10.63 15.41
N PRO A 161 -2.62 10.44 16.48
CA PRO A 161 -2.86 9.35 17.42
C PRO A 161 -4.17 9.57 18.20
N ALA A 162 -5.13 8.66 18.01
CA ALA A 162 -6.43 8.66 18.68
C ALA A 162 -7.08 7.26 18.63
N ARG A 163 -8.28 7.12 19.20
CA ARG A 163 -9.04 5.85 19.17
C ARG A 163 -9.70 5.58 17.81
N ALA A 164 -9.96 6.62 17.05
CA ALA A 164 -10.60 6.57 15.73
C ALA A 164 -9.87 7.48 14.76
N LEU A 165 -10.14 7.34 13.47
CA LEU A 165 -9.59 8.17 12.41
C LEU A 165 -9.92 9.65 12.67
N GLN A 166 -8.91 10.49 12.69
CA GLN A 166 -9.02 11.92 12.96
C GLN A 166 -9.15 12.72 11.67
N ASN A 167 -8.32 12.40 10.70
CA ASN A 167 -8.33 13.03 9.39
C ASN A 167 -8.72 11.97 8.36
N ASN A 168 -9.91 12.10 7.74
CA ASN A 168 -10.43 11.17 6.77
C ASN A 168 -10.19 11.71 5.34
N LEU A 169 -9.28 11.05 4.62
CA LEU A 169 -9.00 11.29 3.20
C LEU A 169 -9.60 10.17 2.37
N ASN A 170 -10.21 10.50 1.24
CA ASN A 170 -10.89 9.52 0.38
C ASN A 170 -10.34 9.55 -1.04
N LEU A 171 -10.08 8.36 -1.59
CA LEU A 171 -9.56 8.12 -2.93
C LEU A 171 -10.68 7.84 -3.92
N PHE A 172 -10.73 8.60 -5.00
CA PHE A 172 -11.63 8.37 -6.13
C PHE A 172 -10.82 8.23 -7.40
N LEU A 173 -11.16 7.26 -8.23
CA LEU A 173 -10.60 7.07 -9.56
C LEU A 173 -11.69 7.17 -10.61
N GLN A 174 -11.40 7.83 -11.73
CA GLN A 174 -12.29 7.88 -12.89
C GLN A 174 -11.51 7.61 -14.17
N HIS A 175 -12.03 6.72 -15.03
CA HIS A 175 -11.59 6.59 -16.41
C HIS A 175 -12.31 7.65 -17.26
N LEU A 176 -11.56 8.57 -17.85
CA LEU A 176 -12.13 9.78 -18.43
C LEU A 176 -12.97 9.50 -19.69
N THR A 177 -12.60 8.50 -20.49
CA THR A 177 -13.31 8.18 -21.73
C THR A 177 -14.65 7.48 -21.46
N SER A 178 -14.69 6.49 -20.57
CA SER A 178 -15.95 5.75 -20.27
C SER A 178 -16.76 6.38 -19.15
N GLY A 179 -16.20 7.31 -18.40
CA GLY A 179 -16.83 7.87 -17.20
C GLY A 179 -16.93 6.92 -16.00
N LYS A 180 -16.43 5.67 -16.12
CA LYS A 180 -16.46 4.68 -15.02
C LYS A 180 -15.67 5.18 -13.83
N LYS A 181 -16.20 4.96 -12.63
CA LYS A 181 -15.63 5.43 -11.36
C LYS A 181 -15.43 4.29 -10.38
N TRP A 182 -14.44 4.42 -9.52
CA TRP A 182 -14.12 3.53 -8.40
C TRP A 182 -13.79 4.36 -7.17
N ILE A 183 -14.03 3.79 -6.00
CA ILE A 183 -13.75 4.40 -4.69
C ILE A 183 -12.68 3.54 -4.00
N GLY A 184 -11.80 4.15 -3.23
CA GLY A 184 -10.83 3.42 -2.41
C GLY A 184 -11.53 2.47 -1.44
N ASN A 185 -11.00 1.26 -1.31
CA ASN A 185 -11.56 0.19 -0.47
C ASN A 185 -13.03 -0.16 -0.80
N GLU A 186 -13.46 -0.01 -2.07
CA GLU A 186 -14.86 -0.15 -2.55
C GLU A 186 -15.53 -1.49 -2.17
N ASN A 187 -14.75 -2.51 -1.81
CA ASN A 187 -15.24 -3.86 -1.53
C ASN A 187 -15.45 -4.13 -0.03
N LEU A 188 -15.65 -3.10 0.78
CA LEU A 188 -16.03 -3.31 2.19
C LEU A 188 -17.35 -4.10 2.29
N PRO A 189 -17.53 -4.94 3.35
CA PRO A 189 -18.54 -6.02 3.40
C PRO A 189 -20.00 -5.64 3.22
N MET A 190 -20.32 -4.37 3.20
CA MET A 190 -21.73 -3.92 3.18
C MET A 190 -22.29 -3.62 1.80
N GLY A 191 -21.53 -3.83 0.71
CA GLY A 191 -22.02 -3.54 -0.65
C GLY A 191 -22.34 -2.07 -0.91
N LEU A 192 -22.10 -1.21 0.06
CA LEU A 192 -22.32 0.22 -0.03
C LEU A 192 -21.08 0.85 -0.69
N LYS A 193 -21.31 1.55 -1.78
CA LYS A 193 -20.27 2.38 -2.44
C LYS A 193 -20.08 3.69 -1.68
N ILE A 194 -19.64 3.59 -0.43
CA ILE A 194 -19.31 4.72 0.41
C ILE A 194 -17.80 4.76 0.63
N PRO A 195 -17.21 5.94 0.79
CA PRO A 195 -15.82 6.07 1.20
C PRO A 195 -15.56 5.39 2.55
N ASP A 196 -14.38 4.82 2.72
CA ASP A 196 -13.96 4.14 3.94
C ASP A 196 -13.80 5.16 5.10
N PRO A 197 -14.53 5.04 6.20
CA PRO A 197 -14.43 5.97 7.32
C PRO A 197 -13.38 5.57 8.37
N ASP A 198 -12.79 4.38 8.27
CA ASP A 198 -12.05 3.76 9.37
C ASP A 198 -10.54 3.65 9.11
N ASN A 199 -10.13 3.51 7.85
CA ASN A 199 -8.74 3.26 7.52
C ASN A 199 -8.00 4.51 7.04
N ASN A 200 -6.73 4.65 7.45
CA ASN A 200 -5.81 5.66 6.92
C ASN A 200 -5.04 5.16 5.69
N VAL A 201 -5.62 4.22 4.97
CA VAL A 201 -5.15 3.67 3.70
C VAL A 201 -6.34 3.37 2.81
N GLU A 202 -6.29 3.79 1.57
CA GLU A 202 -7.29 3.46 0.57
C GLU A 202 -6.66 2.90 -0.70
N VAL A 203 -7.22 1.84 -1.24
CA VAL A 203 -6.67 1.09 -2.36
C VAL A 203 -7.71 0.91 -3.46
N VAL A 204 -7.30 1.15 -4.71
CA VAL A 204 -8.03 0.74 -5.91
C VAL A 204 -7.16 -0.26 -6.69
N ARG A 205 -7.72 -1.42 -7.01
CA ARG A 205 -7.04 -2.47 -7.78
C ARG A 205 -7.93 -2.90 -8.94
N LEU A 206 -7.42 -2.76 -10.15
CA LEU A 206 -8.15 -3.14 -11.36
C LEU A 206 -7.37 -4.20 -12.11
N GLU A 207 -8.07 -5.28 -12.46
CA GLU A 207 -7.59 -6.27 -13.43
C GLU A 207 -8.05 -5.84 -14.82
N ASN A 208 -7.14 -5.92 -15.79
CA ASN A 208 -7.41 -5.56 -17.18
C ASN A 208 -8.12 -4.20 -17.35
N PRO A 209 -7.58 -3.12 -16.77
CA PRO A 209 -8.16 -1.79 -16.92
C PRO A 209 -8.12 -1.36 -18.39
N PRO A 210 -9.15 -0.65 -18.90
CA PRO A 210 -9.11 -0.11 -20.24
C PRO A 210 -7.96 0.89 -20.42
N ALA A 211 -7.38 0.91 -21.62
CA ALA A 211 -6.40 1.94 -22.00
C ALA A 211 -7.05 3.33 -21.98
N GLY A 212 -6.26 4.35 -21.64
CA GLY A 212 -6.73 5.74 -21.69
C GLY A 212 -6.28 6.59 -20.51
N ASN A 213 -6.95 7.72 -20.37
CA ASN A 213 -6.66 8.72 -19.35
C ASN A 213 -7.50 8.46 -18.09
N TYR A 214 -6.84 8.57 -16.95
CA TYR A 214 -7.45 8.41 -15.63
C TYR A 214 -7.26 9.68 -14.80
N LEU A 215 -8.27 9.99 -14.02
CA LEU A 215 -8.26 11.05 -13.02
C LEU A 215 -8.39 10.45 -11.64
N ILE A 216 -7.40 10.73 -10.79
CA ILE A 216 -7.48 10.50 -9.35
C ILE A 216 -7.98 11.78 -8.69
N GLN A 217 -8.93 11.68 -7.77
CA GLN A 217 -9.28 12.75 -6.85
C GLN A 217 -9.08 12.23 -5.42
N ILE A 218 -8.35 12.98 -4.62
CA ILE A 218 -8.24 12.78 -3.16
C ILE A 218 -9.03 13.90 -2.50
N SER A 219 -9.93 13.55 -1.59
CA SER A 219 -10.78 14.52 -0.87
C SER A 219 -10.57 14.39 0.63
N ALA A 220 -10.35 15.48 1.33
CA ALA A 220 -10.43 15.53 2.80
C ALA A 220 -11.89 15.65 3.21
N THR A 221 -12.56 14.53 3.51
CA THR A 221 -13.95 14.53 3.94
C THR A 221 -14.08 15.10 5.34
N ASN A 222 -13.18 14.72 6.22
CA ASN A 222 -13.04 15.30 7.56
C ASN A 222 -11.57 15.59 7.84
N LEU A 223 -11.27 16.77 8.33
CA LEU A 223 -9.95 17.19 8.75
C LEU A 223 -10.08 17.84 10.13
N LEU A 224 -9.80 17.08 11.16
CA LEU A 224 -9.89 17.59 12.54
C LEU A 224 -8.74 18.56 12.83
N LYS A 225 -7.53 18.24 12.35
CA LYS A 225 -6.34 19.07 12.55
C LYS A 225 -5.42 18.97 11.33
N GLY A 226 -5.21 20.08 10.68
CA GLY A 226 -4.26 20.22 9.57
C GLY A 226 -2.92 20.87 10.00
N PRO A 227 -1.94 20.96 9.09
CA PRO A 227 -1.99 20.39 7.75
C PRO A 227 -1.84 18.88 7.75
N GLN A 228 -2.56 18.17 6.86
CA GLN A 228 -2.44 16.74 6.63
C GLN A 228 -1.73 16.49 5.31
N ASP A 229 -0.61 15.81 5.37
CA ASP A 229 0.08 15.25 4.22
C ASP A 229 -0.44 13.86 3.86
N PHE A 230 -0.07 13.39 2.70
CA PHE A 230 -0.40 12.05 2.20
C PHE A 230 0.67 11.55 1.22
N ALA A 231 0.64 10.26 0.98
CA ALA A 231 1.36 9.61 -0.10
C ALA A 231 0.38 8.89 -1.03
N LEU A 232 0.59 9.04 -2.32
CA LEU A 232 -0.14 8.36 -3.38
C LEU A 232 0.84 7.58 -4.23
N VAL A 233 0.56 6.30 -4.45
CA VAL A 233 1.36 5.41 -5.31
C VAL A 233 0.46 4.84 -6.40
N VAL A 234 0.94 4.87 -7.64
CA VAL A 234 0.28 4.29 -8.81
C VAL A 234 1.24 3.35 -9.50
N THR A 235 0.84 2.10 -9.70
CA THR A 235 1.61 1.11 -10.47
C THR A 235 0.76 0.49 -11.58
N GLY A 236 1.38 0.22 -12.71
CA GLY A 236 0.73 -0.37 -13.88
C GLY A 236 1.51 -0.09 -15.17
N ALA A 237 0.87 -0.34 -16.30
CA ALA A 237 1.41 -0.05 -17.63
C ALA A 237 1.24 1.45 -17.97
N LEU A 238 1.84 2.33 -17.16
CA LEU A 238 1.72 3.78 -17.28
C LEU A 238 2.37 4.28 -18.57
N THR A 239 1.69 5.15 -19.31
CA THR A 239 2.18 5.80 -20.54
C THR A 239 2.47 7.27 -20.34
N SER A 240 2.03 7.86 -19.23
CA SER A 240 2.39 9.22 -18.82
C SER A 240 2.75 9.26 -17.34
N PRO A 241 3.51 10.25 -16.88
CA PRO A 241 3.74 10.50 -15.47
C PRO A 241 2.44 10.91 -14.75
N LEU A 242 2.45 10.78 -13.43
CA LEU A 242 1.41 11.30 -12.55
C LEU A 242 1.53 12.83 -12.45
N ALA A 243 0.58 13.56 -13.01
CA ALA A 243 0.59 15.01 -13.06
C ALA A 243 -0.51 15.61 -12.17
N VAL A 244 -0.18 16.67 -11.43
CA VAL A 244 -1.16 17.46 -10.67
C VAL A 244 -2.03 18.23 -11.66
N VAL A 245 -3.35 18.12 -11.52
CA VAL A 245 -4.31 18.92 -12.28
C VAL A 245 -4.64 20.16 -11.46
N SER A 246 -4.40 21.36 -12.00
CA SER A 246 -4.80 22.60 -11.33
C SER A 246 -6.31 22.63 -11.12
N GLU A 247 -6.76 22.96 -9.93
CA GLU A 247 -8.18 23.26 -9.69
C GLU A 247 -8.56 24.46 -10.57
N ARG A 248 -9.58 24.27 -11.43
CA ARG A 248 -10.33 25.35 -12.08
C ARG A 248 -11.58 25.63 -11.27
#